data_db5716ae6e9a424a7d272e0dce628434
#
_entry.id   db5716ae6e9a424a7d272e0dce628434
#
_cell.length_a   1.000
_cell.length_b   1.000
_cell.length_c   1.000
_cell.angle_alpha   90.00
_cell.angle_beta   90.00
_cell.angle_gamma   90.00
#
_symmetry.space_group_name_H-M   'P 1'
#
loop_
_entity.id
_entity.type
_entity.pdbx_description
1 polymer ?
#
loop_
_entity_poly.entity_id
_entity_poly.type
_entity_poly.pdbx_seq_one_letter_code
_entity_poly.pdbx_strand_id
1 'polypeptide(L)'
;MSFLWYSVILSFAWAAVASSLQEVDWKARNLATIEKIYNLTVYPANKPIVDKGEIAVPPGLFAKNVVGRVTPVGNFTDFTESIEYFFGLAPTPDSNLPGIAFHKAEVSEFTSGCPEIAASVVNLRTGKFVNGTHVPGTKYETTLKQFNDKGEVVAYDAWIPNLQRWTTIANGIDFNSKLVGMGIPIGICPEIQKRCKDGNQQFTSSPDCIMKLQAKPTGDFNEAWGDNLVCRLIHLQLTLVRPEIHCPHVGPNGGSPPKNFKCVNTTYDDSYTDDVALFGSKNPFKCEEC
;
A
#
# COMPACT_ATOMS: atom_id res chain seq x y z
N MET A 1 -11.26 85.88 -36.47
CA MET A 1 -10.72 85.18 -35.26
C MET A 1 -11.31 83.77 -35.25
N SER A 2 -10.58 82.81 -35.80
CA SER A 2 -11.03 81.37 -35.89
C SER A 2 -10.43 80.58 -34.81
N PHE A 3 -11.22 79.99 -33.97
CA PHE A 3 -10.75 79.03 -33.00
C PHE A 3 -10.85 77.63 -33.58
N LEU A 4 -9.69 77.00 -33.80
CA LEU A 4 -9.60 75.56 -34.09
C LEU A 4 -9.71 74.75 -32.76
N TRP A 5 -10.70 73.86 -32.73
CA TRP A 5 -10.81 72.84 -31.69
C TRP A 5 -10.05 71.59 -32.13
N TYR A 6 -8.99 71.25 -31.47
CA TYR A 6 -8.33 69.93 -31.59
C TYR A 6 -9.00 68.92 -30.64
N SER A 7 -9.70 67.96 -31.25
CA SER A 7 -10.21 66.80 -30.55
C SER A 7 -9.12 65.77 -30.44
N VAL A 8 -8.57 65.57 -29.26
CA VAL A 8 -7.64 64.46 -28.95
C VAL A 8 -8.48 63.22 -28.66
N ILE A 9 -8.46 62.26 -29.58
CA ILE A 9 -9.04 60.92 -29.38
C ILE A 9 -7.98 60.09 -28.65
N LEU A 10 -8.19 59.83 -27.32
CA LEU A 10 -7.44 58.87 -26.57
C LEU A 10 -7.97 57.45 -26.88
N SER A 11 -7.22 56.74 -27.70
CA SER A 11 -7.45 55.32 -27.96
C SER A 11 -6.90 54.51 -26.78
N PHE A 12 -7.78 54.05 -25.89
CA PHE A 12 -7.42 53.05 -24.89
C PHE A 12 -7.27 51.69 -25.58
N ALA A 13 -6.04 51.26 -25.81
CA ALA A 13 -5.75 49.90 -26.19
C ALA A 13 -5.90 49.02 -24.94
N TRP A 14 -7.00 48.27 -24.87
CA TRP A 14 -7.12 47.16 -23.92
C TRP A 14 -6.22 46.05 -24.40
N ALA A 15 -5.04 45.92 -23.78
CA ALA A 15 -4.25 44.72 -23.88
C ALA A 15 -4.99 43.62 -23.08
N ALA A 16 -5.74 42.80 -23.79
CA ALA A 16 -6.26 41.55 -23.22
C ALA A 16 -5.04 40.67 -22.90
N VAL A 17 -4.65 40.62 -21.62
CA VAL A 17 -3.75 39.62 -21.13
C VAL A 17 -4.55 38.30 -21.15
N ALA A 18 -4.48 37.60 -22.27
CA ALA A 18 -4.88 36.21 -22.33
C ALA A 18 -3.88 35.45 -21.43
N SER A 19 -4.22 35.30 -20.16
CA SER A 19 -3.59 34.26 -19.35
C SER A 19 -3.95 32.93 -20.01
N SER A 20 -3.03 32.36 -20.76
CA SER A 20 -3.13 30.98 -21.22
C SER A 20 -3.21 30.15 -19.89
N LEU A 21 -4.41 29.71 -19.57
CA LEU A 21 -4.57 28.61 -18.62
C LEU A 21 -3.78 27.47 -19.24
N GLN A 22 -2.59 27.23 -18.73
CA GLN A 22 -1.77 26.12 -19.18
C GLN A 22 -2.58 24.87 -18.83
N GLU A 23 -3.11 24.20 -19.86
CA GLU A 23 -3.87 22.98 -19.70
C GLU A 23 -2.98 22.00 -18.91
N VAL A 24 -3.45 21.61 -17.73
CA VAL A 24 -2.67 20.73 -16.87
C VAL A 24 -2.48 19.41 -17.59
N ASP A 25 -1.24 19.04 -17.89
CA ASP A 25 -0.91 17.71 -18.41
C ASP A 25 -1.22 16.67 -17.32
N TRP A 26 -2.49 16.23 -17.30
CA TRP A 26 -2.98 15.27 -16.33
C TRP A 26 -2.29 13.91 -16.48
N LYS A 27 -1.81 13.53 -17.65
CA LYS A 27 -1.06 12.29 -17.86
C LYS A 27 0.28 12.34 -17.12
N ALA A 28 1.03 13.42 -17.32
CA ALA A 28 2.29 13.63 -16.60
C ALA A 28 2.07 13.73 -15.08
N ARG A 29 1.01 14.43 -14.65
CA ARG A 29 0.62 14.52 -13.23
C ARG A 29 0.35 13.14 -12.63
N ASN A 30 -0.50 12.32 -13.28
CA ASN A 30 -0.88 11.00 -12.78
C ASN A 30 0.33 10.06 -12.74
N LEU A 31 1.19 10.08 -13.76
CA LEU A 31 2.43 9.32 -13.75
C LEU A 31 3.35 9.73 -12.60
N ALA A 32 3.57 11.04 -12.42
CA ALA A 32 4.42 11.55 -11.35
C ALA A 32 3.91 11.17 -9.95
N THR A 33 2.58 11.13 -9.75
CA THR A 33 1.98 10.67 -8.49
C THR A 33 2.28 9.19 -8.23
N ILE A 34 2.07 8.33 -9.24
CA ILE A 34 2.38 6.89 -9.15
C ILE A 34 3.87 6.68 -8.83
N GLU A 35 4.75 7.31 -9.59
CA GLU A 35 6.20 7.20 -9.39
C GLU A 35 6.61 7.64 -7.98
N LYS A 36 6.02 8.73 -7.48
CA LYS A 36 6.31 9.24 -6.13
C LYS A 36 5.85 8.27 -5.04
N ILE A 37 4.64 7.69 -5.16
CA ILE A 37 4.12 6.70 -4.22
C ILE A 37 5.08 5.50 -4.17
N TYR A 38 5.41 4.91 -5.31
CA TYR A 38 6.25 3.71 -5.34
C TYR A 38 7.72 3.98 -5.00
N ASN A 39 8.26 5.15 -5.30
CA ASN A 39 9.59 5.54 -4.82
C ASN A 39 9.65 5.68 -3.30
N LEU A 40 8.54 6.04 -2.65
CA LEU A 40 8.44 6.06 -1.20
C LEU A 40 8.29 4.65 -0.58
N THR A 41 8.00 3.61 -1.35
CA THR A 41 8.04 2.22 -0.84
C THR A 41 9.46 1.64 -0.81
N VAL A 42 10.40 2.30 -1.48
CA VAL A 42 11.81 1.87 -1.55
C VAL A 42 12.54 2.25 -0.27
N TYR A 43 13.32 1.30 0.28
CA TYR A 43 14.17 1.55 1.45
C TYR A 43 15.37 2.43 1.06
N PRO A 44 15.75 3.43 1.88
CA PRO A 44 15.19 3.77 3.20
C PRO A 44 14.05 4.83 3.17
N ALA A 45 13.51 5.20 2.01
CA ALA A 45 12.50 6.27 1.89
C ALA A 45 11.18 5.93 2.63
N ASN A 46 10.83 4.64 2.75
CA ASN A 46 9.65 4.19 3.51
C ASN A 46 9.83 4.33 5.04
N LYS A 47 11.07 4.31 5.53
CA LYS A 47 11.34 4.24 6.98
C LYS A 47 10.72 5.37 7.80
N PRO A 48 10.79 6.66 7.41
CA PRO A 48 10.10 7.73 8.15
C PRO A 48 8.59 7.52 8.27
N ILE A 49 7.94 6.91 7.24
CA ILE A 49 6.51 6.64 7.25
C ILE A 49 6.20 5.46 8.17
N VAL A 50 7.01 4.41 8.16
CA VAL A 50 6.89 3.28 9.09
C VAL A 50 7.06 3.74 10.54
N ASP A 51 8.04 4.61 10.81
CA ASP A 51 8.35 5.08 12.16
C ASP A 51 7.33 6.10 12.72
N LYS A 52 6.72 6.92 11.86
CA LYS A 52 5.91 8.08 12.27
C LYS A 52 4.47 8.04 11.76
N GLY A 53 4.13 7.05 10.93
CA GLY A 53 2.78 6.93 10.34
C GLY A 53 2.43 8.06 9.37
N GLU A 54 1.16 8.41 9.35
CA GLU A 54 0.52 9.36 8.41
C GLU A 54 1.23 10.71 8.30
N ILE A 55 1.75 11.22 9.41
CA ILE A 55 2.38 12.56 9.44
C ILE A 55 3.65 12.68 8.61
N ALA A 56 4.26 11.54 8.25
CA ALA A 56 5.44 11.49 7.41
C ALA A 56 5.11 11.30 5.92
N VAL A 57 3.84 11.10 5.56
CA VAL A 57 3.42 10.96 4.16
C VAL A 57 3.36 12.35 3.52
N PRO A 58 4.03 12.58 2.39
CA PRO A 58 3.92 13.83 1.67
C PRO A 58 2.47 14.12 1.25
N PRO A 59 2.00 15.37 1.36
CA PRO A 59 0.65 15.72 0.93
C PRO A 59 0.49 15.55 -0.60
N GLY A 60 -0.76 15.39 -1.05
CA GLY A 60 -1.11 15.33 -2.46
C GLY A 60 -0.86 13.97 -3.13
N LEU A 61 -0.63 12.89 -2.36
CA LEU A 61 -0.50 11.53 -2.88
C LEU A 61 -1.80 10.74 -2.79
N PHE A 62 -2.46 10.82 -1.67
CA PHE A 62 -3.70 10.12 -1.37
C PHE A 62 -4.73 11.08 -0.80
N ALA A 63 -5.97 10.94 -1.23
CA ALA A 63 -7.09 11.61 -0.59
C ALA A 63 -7.33 11.02 0.81
N LYS A 64 -7.89 11.82 1.72
CA LYS A 64 -8.17 11.34 3.09
C LYS A 64 -9.20 10.23 3.18
N ASN A 65 -10.09 10.15 2.20
CA ASN A 65 -11.10 9.14 2.06
C ASN A 65 -10.73 8.06 1.03
N VAL A 66 -9.43 7.86 0.78
CA VAL A 66 -8.96 6.84 -0.14
C VAL A 66 -9.39 5.45 0.31
N VAL A 67 -9.82 4.64 -0.65
CA VAL A 67 -10.14 3.23 -0.46
C VAL A 67 -9.42 2.40 -1.51
N GLY A 68 -9.17 1.15 -1.21
CA GLY A 68 -8.50 0.30 -2.18
C GLY A 68 -8.61 -1.18 -1.92
N ARG A 69 -8.30 -1.93 -2.96
CA ARG A 69 -8.17 -3.38 -2.92
C ARG A 69 -6.82 -3.78 -3.47
N VAL A 70 -6.22 -4.76 -2.85
CA VAL A 70 -4.98 -5.37 -3.33
C VAL A 70 -5.10 -6.87 -3.25
N THR A 71 -5.32 -7.50 -4.38
CA THR A 71 -5.36 -8.96 -4.46
C THR A 71 -3.93 -9.51 -4.51
N PRO A 72 -3.54 -10.43 -3.62
CA PRO A 72 -4.33 -11.17 -2.63
C PRO A 72 -4.21 -10.66 -1.18
N VAL A 73 -3.82 -9.40 -0.95
CA VAL A 73 -3.47 -8.90 0.39
C VAL A 73 -4.70 -8.50 1.21
N GLY A 74 -5.63 -7.74 0.62
CA GLY A 74 -6.85 -7.32 1.31
C GLY A 74 -7.49 -6.04 0.78
N ASN A 75 -8.56 -5.63 1.46
CA ASN A 75 -9.26 -4.37 1.26
C ASN A 75 -8.77 -3.35 2.30
N PHE A 76 -8.68 -2.10 1.87
CA PHE A 76 -8.20 -0.95 2.65
C PHE A 76 -9.25 0.16 2.55
N THR A 77 -9.83 0.54 3.68
CA THR A 77 -11.06 1.34 3.72
C THR A 77 -10.85 2.79 4.13
N ASP A 78 -9.62 3.17 4.39
CA ASP A 78 -9.26 4.54 4.73
C ASP A 78 -7.79 4.87 4.38
N PHE A 79 -7.43 6.14 4.63
CA PHE A 79 -6.09 6.66 4.39
C PHE A 79 -5.01 5.91 5.18
N THR A 80 -5.25 5.61 6.45
CA THR A 80 -4.28 4.94 7.30
C THR A 80 -4.02 3.51 6.86
N GLU A 81 -5.07 2.74 6.57
CA GLU A 81 -4.93 1.38 6.03
C GLU A 81 -4.21 1.38 4.68
N SER A 82 -4.50 2.36 3.81
CA SER A 82 -3.81 2.50 2.51
C SER A 82 -2.31 2.79 2.67
N ILE A 83 -1.94 3.65 3.64
CA ILE A 83 -0.53 3.92 3.97
C ILE A 83 0.16 2.66 4.50
N GLU A 84 -0.51 1.87 5.33
CA GLU A 84 0.02 0.60 5.82
C GLU A 84 0.29 -0.37 4.68
N TYR A 85 -0.61 -0.44 3.69
CA TYR A 85 -0.37 -1.26 2.50
C TYR A 85 0.86 -0.79 1.73
N PHE A 86 0.89 0.47 1.31
CA PHE A 86 1.96 0.96 0.44
C PHE A 86 3.32 1.02 1.14
N PHE A 87 3.37 1.36 2.42
CA PHE A 87 4.62 1.67 3.11
C PHE A 87 4.90 0.75 4.31
N GLY A 88 3.89 0.36 5.06
CA GLY A 88 4.04 -0.48 6.26
C GLY A 88 4.33 -1.95 5.93
N LEU A 89 3.78 -2.46 4.81
CA LEU A 89 4.09 -3.80 4.31
C LEU A 89 5.39 -3.85 3.49
N ALA A 90 5.93 -2.71 3.06
CA ALA A 90 7.23 -2.65 2.42
C ALA A 90 8.32 -3.08 3.43
N PRO A 91 9.13 -4.10 3.11
CA PRO A 91 10.10 -4.61 4.06
C PRO A 91 11.10 -3.54 4.46
N THR A 92 11.29 -3.36 5.78
CA THR A 92 12.24 -2.42 6.35
C THR A 92 13.26 -3.21 7.18
N PRO A 93 14.49 -3.44 6.68
CA PRO A 93 15.49 -4.22 7.38
C PRO A 93 15.95 -3.51 8.65
N ASP A 94 16.23 -4.29 9.69
CA ASP A 94 16.95 -3.80 10.85
C ASP A 94 18.36 -3.37 10.43
N SER A 95 18.81 -2.23 10.92
CA SER A 95 20.15 -1.71 10.61
C SER A 95 21.29 -2.64 11.05
N ASN A 96 21.02 -3.52 12.01
CA ASN A 96 22.02 -4.40 12.61
C ASN A 96 21.95 -5.86 12.12
N LEU A 97 20.91 -6.21 11.35
CA LEU A 97 20.70 -7.58 10.87
C LEU A 97 20.53 -7.59 9.35
N PRO A 98 21.04 -8.64 8.67
CA PRO A 98 20.73 -8.83 7.26
C PRO A 98 19.20 -8.95 7.07
N GLY A 99 18.68 -8.18 6.13
CA GLY A 99 17.26 -8.18 5.81
C GLY A 99 17.01 -7.99 4.32
N ILE A 100 15.75 -7.99 3.93
CA ILE A 100 15.33 -7.68 2.56
C ILE A 100 14.58 -6.35 2.55
N ALA A 101 14.68 -5.62 1.44
CA ALA A 101 13.85 -4.46 1.16
C ALA A 101 13.69 -4.26 -0.35
N PHE A 102 12.76 -3.40 -0.73
CA PHE A 102 12.75 -2.88 -2.09
C PHE A 102 13.89 -1.86 -2.24
N HIS A 103 14.73 -2.04 -3.26
CA HIS A 103 15.83 -1.13 -3.57
C HIS A 103 15.57 -0.28 -4.82
N LYS A 104 14.55 -0.64 -5.61
CA LYS A 104 14.14 0.11 -6.81
C LYS A 104 12.66 -0.11 -7.08
N ALA A 105 11.97 0.97 -7.43
CA ALA A 105 10.66 0.97 -8.07
C ALA A 105 10.80 1.49 -9.51
N GLU A 106 10.05 0.92 -10.45
CA GLU A 106 10.09 1.28 -11.85
C GLU A 106 8.70 1.10 -12.48
N VAL A 107 8.10 2.16 -12.96
CA VAL A 107 6.89 2.10 -13.76
C VAL A 107 7.29 1.63 -15.16
N SER A 108 6.95 0.38 -15.51
CA SER A 108 7.30 -0.22 -16.81
C SER A 108 6.22 0.02 -17.86
N GLU A 109 4.97 0.13 -17.44
CA GLU A 109 3.82 0.41 -18.29
C GLU A 109 2.95 1.45 -17.62
N PHE A 110 2.43 2.38 -18.42
CA PHE A 110 1.54 3.42 -17.94
C PHE A 110 0.53 3.79 -19.02
N THR A 111 -0.71 3.95 -18.62
CA THR A 111 -1.77 4.53 -19.46
C THR A 111 -2.73 5.35 -18.60
N SER A 112 -3.27 6.40 -19.18
CA SER A 112 -4.26 7.27 -18.55
C SER A 112 -5.15 7.81 -19.65
N GLY A 113 -6.37 7.27 -19.73
CA GLY A 113 -7.35 7.59 -20.80
C GLY A 113 -8.11 8.88 -20.53
N CYS A 114 -8.17 9.33 -19.26
CA CYS A 114 -8.84 10.53 -18.78
C CYS A 114 -8.15 11.04 -17.51
N PRO A 115 -8.46 12.28 -17.06
CA PRO A 115 -7.81 12.89 -15.90
C PRO A 115 -7.95 12.08 -14.61
N GLU A 116 -9.06 11.34 -14.44
CA GLU A 116 -9.44 10.65 -13.21
C GLU A 116 -8.84 9.25 -13.12
N ILE A 117 -8.43 8.64 -14.26
CA ILE A 117 -8.06 7.22 -14.29
C ILE A 117 -6.67 7.04 -14.88
N ALA A 118 -5.87 6.27 -14.16
CA ALA A 118 -4.60 5.76 -14.64
C ALA A 118 -4.46 4.27 -14.35
N ALA A 119 -3.76 3.55 -15.22
CA ALA A 119 -3.32 2.19 -14.98
C ALA A 119 -1.80 2.10 -15.21
N SER A 120 -1.13 1.32 -14.39
CA SER A 120 0.32 1.15 -14.48
C SER A 120 0.74 -0.26 -14.09
N VAL A 121 1.86 -0.70 -14.66
CA VAL A 121 2.60 -1.86 -14.16
C VAL A 121 3.88 -1.36 -13.50
N VAL A 122 4.05 -1.70 -12.25
CA VAL A 122 5.20 -1.28 -11.46
C VAL A 122 6.03 -2.48 -11.07
N ASN A 123 7.32 -2.40 -11.35
CA ASN A 123 8.30 -3.41 -10.97
C ASN A 123 9.00 -2.98 -9.69
N LEU A 124 8.73 -3.69 -8.59
CA LEU A 124 9.45 -3.53 -7.34
C LEU A 124 10.59 -4.55 -7.25
N ARG A 125 11.81 -4.06 -7.23
CA ARG A 125 13.00 -4.91 -7.16
C ARG A 125 13.43 -5.06 -5.71
N THR A 126 13.41 -6.28 -5.20
CA THR A 126 13.95 -6.61 -3.88
C THR A 126 15.45 -6.87 -3.92
N GLY A 127 16.08 -6.58 -2.80
CA GLY A 127 17.48 -6.92 -2.56
C GLY A 127 17.72 -7.22 -1.10
N LYS A 128 18.84 -7.85 -0.81
CA LYS A 128 19.36 -8.02 0.55
C LYS A 128 20.10 -6.74 0.97
N PHE A 129 19.96 -6.39 2.22
CA PHE A 129 20.69 -5.31 2.85
C PHE A 129 21.50 -5.88 4.01
N VAL A 130 22.76 -5.46 4.09
CA VAL A 130 23.68 -5.79 5.20
C VAL A 130 24.29 -4.49 5.64
N ASN A 131 24.12 -4.13 6.89
CA ASN A 131 24.57 -2.86 7.44
C ASN A 131 24.13 -1.64 6.58
N GLY A 132 22.87 -1.66 6.12
CA GLY A 132 22.32 -0.60 5.26
C GLY A 132 22.78 -0.63 3.79
N THR A 133 23.66 -1.56 3.41
CA THR A 133 24.18 -1.70 2.04
C THR A 133 23.38 -2.75 1.26
N HIS A 134 22.94 -2.36 0.06
CA HIS A 134 22.18 -3.22 -0.85
C HIS A 134 23.05 -4.29 -1.51
N VAL A 135 22.48 -5.49 -1.67
CA VAL A 135 22.97 -6.58 -2.54
C VAL A 135 21.87 -7.01 -3.51
N PRO A 136 22.19 -7.54 -4.71
CA PRO A 136 21.17 -7.85 -5.74
C PRO A 136 20.04 -8.77 -5.26
N GLY A 137 18.83 -8.54 -5.76
CA GLY A 137 17.62 -9.19 -5.33
C GLY A 137 16.65 -9.62 -6.44
N THR A 138 15.40 -9.74 -6.10
CA THR A 138 14.31 -10.23 -6.94
C THR A 138 13.47 -9.12 -7.53
N LYS A 139 12.63 -9.46 -8.51
CA LYS A 139 11.72 -8.56 -9.19
C LYS A 139 10.27 -8.94 -8.86
N TYR A 140 9.44 -7.94 -8.68
CA TYR A 140 8.04 -8.07 -8.35
C TYR A 140 7.21 -7.01 -9.09
N GLU A 141 5.98 -7.34 -9.53
CA GLU A 141 5.11 -6.47 -10.31
C GLU A 141 3.76 -6.24 -9.63
N THR A 142 3.18 -5.04 -9.82
CA THR A 142 1.86 -4.69 -9.36
C THR A 142 1.20 -3.67 -10.30
N THR A 143 -0.13 -3.53 -10.21
CA THR A 143 -0.91 -2.59 -11.03
C THR A 143 -1.75 -1.69 -10.14
N LEU A 144 -1.79 -0.39 -10.45
CA LEU A 144 -2.53 0.63 -9.71
C LEU A 144 -3.43 1.42 -10.66
N LYS A 145 -4.59 1.86 -10.15
CA LYS A 145 -5.60 2.62 -10.91
C LYS A 145 -6.20 3.75 -10.07
N GLN A 146 -6.61 4.81 -10.72
CA GLN A 146 -7.46 5.95 -10.35
C GLN A 146 -6.85 7.07 -9.49
N PHE A 147 -7.20 8.32 -9.86
CA PHE A 147 -6.85 9.55 -9.19
C PHE A 147 -8.06 10.50 -9.14
N ASN A 148 -8.05 11.46 -8.21
CA ASN A 148 -8.98 12.57 -8.22
C ASN A 148 -8.46 13.74 -9.07
N ASP A 149 -9.22 14.83 -9.17
CA ASP A 149 -8.89 16.04 -9.92
C ASP A 149 -7.62 16.75 -9.44
N LYS A 150 -7.19 16.52 -8.21
CA LYS A 150 -5.92 17.04 -7.65
C LYS A 150 -4.72 16.14 -7.92
N GLY A 151 -4.92 15.00 -8.57
CA GLY A 151 -3.90 14.00 -8.77
C GLY A 151 -3.62 13.11 -7.56
N GLU A 152 -4.42 13.23 -6.51
CA GLU A 152 -4.39 12.32 -5.35
C GLU A 152 -5.13 11.03 -5.67
N VAL A 153 -4.64 9.91 -5.14
CA VAL A 153 -5.33 8.62 -5.27
C VAL A 153 -6.56 8.62 -4.35
N VAL A 154 -7.74 8.45 -4.94
CA VAL A 154 -9.02 8.32 -4.21
C VAL A 154 -9.51 6.89 -4.11
N ALA A 155 -9.17 6.06 -5.11
CA ALA A 155 -9.42 4.63 -5.10
C ALA A 155 -8.33 3.90 -5.88
N TYR A 156 -8.02 2.67 -5.48
CA TYR A 156 -7.09 1.82 -6.20
C TYR A 156 -7.52 0.36 -6.16
N ASP A 157 -7.29 -0.32 -7.27
CA ASP A 157 -7.42 -1.77 -7.38
C ASP A 157 -6.11 -2.31 -7.93
N ALA A 158 -5.36 -3.00 -7.10
CA ALA A 158 -4.04 -3.52 -7.44
C ALA A 158 -4.06 -5.05 -7.40
N TRP A 159 -3.24 -5.64 -8.26
CA TRP A 159 -3.05 -7.07 -8.28
C TRP A 159 -1.57 -7.43 -8.23
N ILE A 160 -1.24 -8.34 -7.33
CA ILE A 160 0.11 -8.83 -7.12
C ILE A 160 0.17 -10.30 -7.62
N PRO A 161 0.69 -10.54 -8.82
CA PRO A 161 0.77 -11.89 -9.35
C PRO A 161 1.86 -12.70 -8.64
N ASN A 162 1.57 -13.97 -8.36
CA ASN A 162 2.54 -14.95 -7.84
C ASN A 162 3.26 -14.50 -6.55
N LEU A 163 2.54 -13.91 -5.61
CA LEU A 163 3.10 -13.38 -4.36
C LEU A 163 3.82 -14.49 -3.55
N GLN A 164 3.30 -15.71 -3.53
CA GLN A 164 3.93 -16.86 -2.89
C GLN A 164 5.34 -17.11 -3.46
N ARG A 165 5.46 -17.17 -4.78
CA ARG A 165 6.76 -17.39 -5.44
C ARG A 165 7.74 -16.26 -5.18
N TRP A 166 7.25 -15.01 -5.27
CA TRP A 166 8.08 -13.85 -4.97
C TRP A 166 8.59 -13.88 -3.54
N THR A 167 7.70 -14.14 -2.56
CA THR A 167 8.06 -14.23 -1.14
C THR A 167 9.11 -15.31 -0.89
N THR A 168 8.93 -16.49 -1.52
CA THR A 168 9.90 -17.60 -1.45
C THR A 168 11.28 -17.17 -1.95
N ILE A 169 11.36 -16.54 -3.12
CA ILE A 169 12.64 -16.11 -3.71
C ILE A 169 13.27 -14.98 -2.89
N ALA A 170 12.48 -13.96 -2.51
CA ALA A 170 12.98 -12.80 -1.79
C ALA A 170 13.58 -13.17 -0.43
N ASN A 171 12.95 -14.10 0.28
CA ASN A 171 13.42 -14.55 1.60
C ASN A 171 14.39 -15.73 1.54
N GLY A 172 14.44 -16.46 0.42
CA GLY A 172 15.17 -17.73 0.33
C GLY A 172 14.56 -18.84 1.19
N ILE A 173 13.25 -18.76 1.48
CA ILE A 173 12.51 -19.68 2.34
C ILE A 173 11.36 -20.31 1.53
N ASP A 174 11.33 -21.62 1.42
CA ASP A 174 10.22 -22.34 0.77
C ASP A 174 9.03 -22.46 1.72
N PHE A 175 8.08 -21.52 1.60
CA PHE A 175 6.85 -21.50 2.40
C PHE A 175 5.88 -22.68 2.07
N ASN A 176 6.09 -23.43 1.01
CA ASN A 176 5.33 -24.67 0.73
C ASN A 176 5.86 -25.86 1.53
N SER A 177 7.04 -25.73 2.13
CA SER A 177 7.62 -26.79 2.95
C SER A 177 6.85 -26.97 4.26
N LYS A 178 6.44 -28.20 4.56
CA LYS A 178 5.79 -28.52 5.83
C LYS A 178 6.68 -28.19 7.06
N LEU A 179 8.01 -28.37 6.92
CA LEU A 179 8.94 -28.02 7.98
C LEU A 179 8.98 -26.52 8.25
N VAL A 180 8.94 -25.70 7.17
CA VAL A 180 8.83 -24.25 7.30
C VAL A 180 7.51 -23.89 7.98
N GLY A 181 6.38 -24.44 7.52
CA GLY A 181 5.07 -24.20 8.14
C GLY A 181 5.06 -24.50 9.65
N MET A 182 5.61 -25.63 10.07
CA MET A 182 5.75 -25.97 11.49
C MET A 182 6.68 -25.01 12.26
N GLY A 183 7.68 -24.44 11.59
CA GLY A 183 8.63 -23.50 12.17
C GLY A 183 8.10 -22.06 12.31
N ILE A 184 7.10 -21.68 11.51
CA ILE A 184 6.55 -20.30 11.54
C ILE A 184 6.13 -19.86 12.94
N PRO A 185 5.32 -20.63 13.71
CA PRO A 185 4.95 -20.23 15.08
C PRO A 185 6.15 -20.02 15.99
N ILE A 186 7.20 -20.85 15.84
CA ILE A 186 8.42 -20.73 16.65
C ILE A 186 9.12 -19.41 16.38
N GLY A 187 9.14 -18.96 15.11
CA GLY A 187 9.74 -17.69 14.72
C GLY A 187 8.91 -16.45 15.10
N ILE A 188 7.58 -16.52 14.90
CA ILE A 188 6.74 -15.32 15.08
C ILE A 188 6.30 -15.08 16.53
N CYS A 189 6.13 -16.12 17.35
CA CYS A 189 5.61 -15.96 18.69
C CYS A 189 6.48 -15.11 19.64
N PRO A 190 7.82 -15.18 19.60
CA PRO A 190 8.66 -14.24 20.35
C PRO A 190 8.44 -12.79 19.94
N GLU A 191 8.29 -12.52 18.63
CA GLU A 191 8.04 -11.18 18.12
C GLU A 191 6.63 -10.67 18.46
N ILE A 192 5.61 -11.55 18.42
CA ILE A 192 4.26 -11.21 18.89
C ILE A 192 4.31 -10.79 20.35
N GLN A 193 4.97 -11.57 21.23
CA GLN A 193 5.09 -11.25 22.66
C GLN A 193 5.87 -9.94 22.91
N LYS A 194 6.85 -9.64 22.06
CA LYS A 194 7.64 -8.40 22.15
C LYS A 194 6.84 -7.16 21.74
N ARG A 195 5.99 -7.27 20.71
CA ARG A 195 5.28 -6.15 20.10
C ARG A 195 3.87 -5.95 20.69
N CYS A 196 3.17 -7.04 20.99
CA CYS A 196 1.81 -7.04 21.52
C CYS A 196 1.81 -7.17 23.05
N LYS A 197 1.91 -6.04 23.75
CA LYS A 197 2.01 -5.96 25.20
C LYS A 197 0.76 -5.33 25.82
N ASP A 198 0.65 -5.45 27.12
CA ASP A 198 -0.39 -4.81 27.93
C ASP A 198 -1.80 -5.12 27.40
N GLY A 199 -2.60 -4.11 27.10
CA GLY A 199 -3.95 -4.26 26.55
C GLY A 199 -4.01 -4.96 25.19
N ASN A 200 -2.87 -5.05 24.46
CA ASN A 200 -2.77 -5.70 23.15
C ASN A 200 -2.28 -7.15 23.23
N GLN A 201 -2.02 -7.67 24.43
CA GLN A 201 -1.51 -9.03 24.62
C GLN A 201 -2.50 -10.07 24.09
N GLN A 202 -2.02 -11.01 23.25
CA GLN A 202 -2.84 -12.03 22.60
C GLN A 202 -2.64 -13.44 23.20
N PHE A 203 -1.51 -13.68 23.83
CA PHE A 203 -1.13 -14.97 24.39
C PHE A 203 -0.48 -14.78 25.74
N THR A 204 -0.64 -15.76 26.64
CA THR A 204 -0.06 -15.70 27.98
C THR A 204 1.44 -15.85 27.99
N SER A 205 2.01 -16.52 26.97
CA SER A 205 3.45 -16.76 26.83
C SER A 205 3.79 -17.17 25.39
N SER A 206 5.10 -17.19 25.04
CA SER A 206 5.54 -17.74 23.76
C SER A 206 5.19 -19.23 23.57
N PRO A 207 5.33 -20.12 24.55
CA PRO A 207 4.84 -21.50 24.43
C PRO A 207 3.33 -21.62 24.20
N ASP A 208 2.50 -20.82 24.87
CA ASP A 208 1.06 -20.75 24.64
C ASP A 208 0.74 -20.31 23.21
N CYS A 209 1.44 -19.29 22.72
CA CYS A 209 1.34 -18.82 21.35
C CYS A 209 1.70 -19.93 20.35
N ILE A 210 2.84 -20.58 20.52
CA ILE A 210 3.31 -21.65 19.63
C ILE A 210 2.29 -22.77 19.57
N MET A 211 1.81 -23.25 20.70
CA MET A 211 0.82 -24.33 20.78
C MET A 211 -0.47 -23.98 20.02
N LYS A 212 -1.00 -22.78 20.23
CA LYS A 212 -2.24 -22.33 19.57
C LYS A 212 -2.08 -22.10 18.08
N LEU A 213 -0.94 -21.55 17.66
CA LEU A 213 -0.70 -21.26 16.24
C LEU A 213 -0.25 -22.50 15.45
N GLN A 214 0.36 -23.50 16.05
CA GLN A 214 0.65 -24.79 15.41
C GLN A 214 -0.62 -25.55 14.96
N ALA A 215 -1.76 -25.26 15.57
CA ALA A 215 -3.05 -25.82 15.17
C ALA A 215 -3.64 -25.14 13.89
N LYS A 216 -3.05 -24.03 13.43
CA LYS A 216 -3.53 -23.28 12.25
C LYS A 216 -2.85 -23.80 10.98
N PRO A 217 -3.59 -23.80 9.83
CA PRO A 217 -2.95 -24.08 8.53
C PRO A 217 -1.88 -23.05 8.20
N THR A 218 -0.87 -23.45 7.42
CA THR A 218 0.18 -22.53 6.98
C THR A 218 -0.41 -21.41 6.11
N GLY A 219 -1.29 -21.75 5.19
CA GLY A 219 -1.79 -20.81 4.17
C GLY A 219 -0.83 -20.63 3.00
N ASP A 220 -1.21 -19.77 2.08
CA ASP A 220 -0.45 -19.39 0.88
C ASP A 220 -0.48 -17.87 0.73
N PHE A 221 0.62 -17.26 0.27
CA PHE A 221 0.66 -15.82 0.04
C PHE A 221 -0.19 -15.37 -1.16
N ASN A 222 -0.56 -16.27 -2.07
CA ASN A 222 -1.53 -15.96 -3.12
C ASN A 222 -3.00 -16.00 -2.60
N GLU A 223 -3.19 -16.48 -1.37
CA GLU A 223 -4.45 -16.50 -0.62
C GLU A 223 -4.18 -15.97 0.80
N ALA A 224 -3.72 -14.71 0.87
CA ALA A 224 -3.23 -14.11 2.12
C ALA A 224 -4.36 -13.76 3.11
N TRP A 225 -5.59 -14.14 2.80
CA TRP A 225 -6.75 -14.10 3.69
C TRP A 225 -6.93 -15.44 4.43
N GLY A 226 -7.83 -15.45 5.38
CA GLY A 226 -8.20 -16.69 6.08
C GLY A 226 -7.51 -16.87 7.43
N ASP A 227 -7.99 -17.86 8.19
CA ASP A 227 -7.48 -18.21 9.52
C ASP A 227 -6.21 -19.08 9.41
N ASN A 228 -5.12 -18.49 8.92
CA ASN A 228 -3.88 -19.18 8.65
C ASN A 228 -2.64 -18.42 9.16
N LEU A 229 -1.46 -19.04 9.06
CA LEU A 229 -0.20 -18.45 9.52
C LEU A 229 0.32 -17.35 8.60
N VAL A 230 0.07 -17.45 7.28
CA VAL A 230 0.49 -16.41 6.31
C VAL A 230 -0.21 -15.08 6.58
N CYS A 231 -1.52 -15.09 6.85
CA CYS A 231 -2.24 -13.90 7.27
C CYS A 231 -1.58 -13.26 8.50
N ARG A 232 -1.24 -14.07 9.50
CA ARG A 232 -0.60 -13.60 10.73
C ARG A 232 0.82 -13.06 10.51
N LEU A 233 1.58 -13.63 9.57
CA LEU A 233 2.89 -13.09 9.17
C LEU A 233 2.78 -11.68 8.60
N ILE A 234 1.80 -11.45 7.73
CA ILE A 234 1.53 -10.14 7.13
C ILE A 234 1.16 -9.14 8.22
N HIS A 235 0.22 -9.50 9.09
CA HIS A 235 -0.22 -8.61 10.17
C HIS A 235 0.86 -8.41 11.25
N LEU A 236 1.76 -9.35 11.46
CA LEU A 236 2.89 -9.17 12.37
C LEU A 236 3.80 -8.01 11.92
N GLN A 237 4.00 -7.83 10.61
CA GLN A 237 4.73 -6.67 10.10
C GLN A 237 4.01 -5.37 10.49
N LEU A 238 2.71 -5.32 10.35
CA LEU A 238 1.90 -4.14 10.66
C LEU A 238 1.79 -3.80 12.16
N THR A 239 2.09 -4.76 13.05
CA THR A 239 2.18 -4.47 14.50
C THR A 239 3.28 -3.47 14.85
N LEU A 240 4.23 -3.19 13.94
CA LEU A 240 5.23 -2.13 14.10
C LEU A 240 4.64 -0.73 13.91
N VAL A 241 3.55 -0.61 13.17
CA VAL A 241 2.90 0.65 12.82
C VAL A 241 1.75 0.95 13.79
N ARG A 242 0.80 0.00 13.93
CA ARG A 242 -0.38 0.14 14.80
C ARG A 242 -0.64 -1.14 15.61
N PRO A 243 0.07 -1.37 16.71
CA PRO A 243 -0.10 -2.58 17.52
C PRO A 243 -1.53 -2.75 18.05
N GLU A 244 -2.23 -1.67 18.39
CA GLU A 244 -3.61 -1.69 18.89
C GLU A 244 -4.60 -2.24 17.86
N ILE A 245 -4.32 -2.11 16.57
CA ILE A 245 -5.14 -2.61 15.46
C ILE A 245 -4.71 -4.03 15.06
N HIS A 246 -3.40 -4.26 14.92
CA HIS A 246 -2.89 -5.48 14.29
C HIS A 246 -2.53 -6.59 15.26
N CYS A 247 -2.33 -6.31 16.54
CA CYS A 247 -2.12 -7.37 17.54
C CYS A 247 -3.30 -8.34 17.65
N PRO A 248 -4.57 -7.91 17.62
CA PRO A 248 -5.68 -8.86 17.55
C PRO A 248 -5.63 -9.79 16.34
N HIS A 249 -5.15 -9.33 15.18
CA HIS A 249 -5.07 -10.12 13.95
C HIS A 249 -4.05 -11.25 14.04
N VAL A 250 -2.94 -11.06 14.76
CA VAL A 250 -1.94 -12.13 14.98
C VAL A 250 -2.34 -13.09 16.10
N GLY A 251 -3.41 -12.78 16.82
CA GLY A 251 -3.94 -13.57 17.91
C GLY A 251 -4.59 -14.88 17.46
N PRO A 252 -5.02 -15.73 18.42
CA PRO A 252 -5.61 -17.05 18.14
C PRO A 252 -6.93 -16.95 17.37
N ASN A 253 -7.67 -15.86 17.54
CA ASN A 253 -8.96 -15.62 16.92
C ASN A 253 -8.90 -14.78 15.62
N GLY A 254 -7.72 -14.30 15.23
CA GLY A 254 -7.50 -13.54 13.99
C GLY A 254 -8.16 -12.16 13.95
N GLY A 255 -8.55 -11.62 15.12
CA GLY A 255 -9.18 -10.31 15.24
C GLY A 255 -9.99 -10.16 16.53
N SER A 256 -10.61 -9.00 16.70
CA SER A 256 -11.46 -8.66 17.84
C SER A 256 -12.87 -8.28 17.41
N PRO A 257 -13.92 -8.89 18.02
CA PRO A 257 -15.29 -8.48 17.76
C PRO A 257 -15.56 -7.01 18.12
N PRO A 258 -16.52 -6.35 17.46
CA PRO A 258 -17.36 -6.83 16.36
C PRO A 258 -16.84 -6.48 14.96
N LYS A 259 -15.77 -5.70 14.82
CA LYS A 259 -15.42 -5.10 13.52
C LYS A 259 -13.98 -5.32 13.04
N ASN A 260 -13.09 -5.80 13.88
CA ASN A 260 -11.67 -5.89 13.58
C ASN A 260 -11.23 -7.33 13.36
N PHE A 261 -11.76 -7.97 12.30
CA PHE A 261 -11.41 -9.32 11.88
C PHE A 261 -10.64 -9.28 10.56
N LYS A 262 -9.47 -9.93 10.53
CA LYS A 262 -8.68 -10.07 9.29
C LYS A 262 -8.24 -11.53 9.06
N CYS A 263 -7.66 -12.19 10.07
CA CYS A 263 -7.19 -13.57 9.94
C CYS A 263 -8.24 -14.57 10.45
N VAL A 264 -9.39 -14.56 9.79
CA VAL A 264 -10.56 -15.41 10.07
C VAL A 264 -10.96 -16.21 8.85
N ASN A 265 -11.79 -17.24 9.03
CA ASN A 265 -12.34 -17.99 7.91
C ASN A 265 -13.18 -17.07 7.02
N THR A 266 -12.72 -16.90 5.79
CA THR A 266 -13.39 -16.13 4.74
C THR A 266 -13.03 -16.71 3.38
N THR A 267 -13.82 -16.38 2.36
CA THR A 267 -13.59 -16.82 0.99
C THR A 267 -13.08 -15.66 0.12
N TYR A 268 -12.62 -15.97 -1.08
CA TYR A 268 -12.25 -14.96 -2.08
C TYR A 268 -13.44 -14.05 -2.39
N ASP A 269 -14.62 -14.65 -2.60
CA ASP A 269 -15.84 -13.92 -2.96
C ASP A 269 -16.25 -12.93 -1.86
N ASP A 270 -16.16 -13.37 -0.59
CA ASP A 270 -16.45 -12.47 0.55
C ASP A 270 -15.47 -11.30 0.66
N SER A 271 -14.22 -11.51 0.24
CA SER A 271 -13.15 -10.54 0.48
C SER A 271 -12.88 -9.61 -0.71
N TYR A 272 -13.13 -10.07 -1.97
CA TYR A 272 -12.59 -9.38 -3.14
C TYR A 272 -13.62 -9.08 -4.26
N THR A 273 -14.87 -9.41 -4.11
CA THR A 273 -15.86 -9.24 -5.20
C THR A 273 -16.93 -8.18 -4.94
N ASP A 274 -17.06 -7.66 -3.73
CA ASP A 274 -18.04 -6.63 -3.41
C ASP A 274 -17.53 -5.22 -3.70
N ASP A 275 -17.54 -4.84 -4.98
CA ASP A 275 -17.14 -3.51 -5.44
C ASP A 275 -18.07 -2.41 -4.92
N VAL A 276 -19.35 -2.70 -4.70
CA VAL A 276 -20.30 -1.71 -4.19
C VAL A 276 -20.01 -1.37 -2.75
N ALA A 277 -19.73 -2.37 -1.91
CA ALA A 277 -19.39 -2.12 -0.52
C ALA A 277 -18.06 -1.35 -0.36
N LEU A 278 -17.05 -1.68 -1.19
CA LEU A 278 -15.74 -1.07 -1.08
C LEU A 278 -15.66 0.30 -1.77
N PHE A 279 -16.13 0.41 -3.00
CA PHE A 279 -15.96 1.60 -3.84
C PHE A 279 -17.23 2.44 -4.00
N GLY A 280 -18.35 1.99 -3.45
CA GLY A 280 -19.64 2.65 -3.63
C GLY A 280 -20.26 2.50 -5.02
N SER A 281 -19.66 1.71 -5.92
CA SER A 281 -20.08 1.54 -7.32
C SER A 281 -19.70 0.17 -7.86
N LYS A 282 -20.51 -0.38 -8.77
CA LYS A 282 -20.17 -1.60 -9.54
C LYS A 282 -19.09 -1.35 -10.60
N ASN A 283 -18.91 -0.09 -11.02
CA ASN A 283 -17.93 0.31 -12.04
C ASN A 283 -17.16 1.53 -11.52
N PRO A 284 -16.30 1.37 -10.51
CA PRO A 284 -15.62 2.49 -9.87
C PRO A 284 -14.57 3.16 -10.77
N PHE A 285 -14.06 2.44 -11.76
CA PHE A 285 -12.98 2.89 -12.64
C PHE A 285 -13.48 3.14 -14.06
N LYS A 286 -14.19 4.24 -14.26
CA LYS A 286 -14.63 4.70 -15.57
C LYS A 286 -14.32 6.18 -15.75
N CYS A 287 -13.98 6.57 -16.97
CA CYS A 287 -13.90 7.97 -17.34
C CYS A 287 -15.30 8.59 -17.35
N GLU A 288 -15.45 9.79 -16.83
CA GLU A 288 -16.62 10.60 -17.13
C GLU A 288 -16.59 10.96 -18.62
N GLU A 289 -17.76 11.03 -19.25
CA GLU A 289 -17.84 11.40 -20.66
C GLU A 289 -17.30 12.86 -20.81
N CYS A 290 -16.32 13.03 -21.68
CA CYS A 290 -15.75 14.34 -22.01
C CYS A 290 -16.73 15.20 -22.79
#